data_359b648557993ee192a86946cbbd6313
#
_entry.id   359b648557993ee192a86946cbbd6313
#
_cell.length_a   1.000
_cell.length_b   1.000
_cell.length_c   1.000
_cell.angle_alpha   90.00
_cell.angle_beta   90.00
_cell.angle_gamma   90.00
#
_symmetry.space_group_name_H-M   'P 1'
#
loop_
_entity.id
_entity.type
_entity.pdbx_description
1 polymer ?
#
loop_
_entity_poly.entity_id
_entity_poly.type
_entity_poly.pdbx_seq_one_letter_code
_entity_poly.pdbx_strand_id
1 'polypeptide(L)'
;MNYEKLSGSIRAVIDRRPGDVGAYSDLFSLCREWETEDFSAAHKVNKELLALSADQVVRGGGAKFYEQWRRCLLFEAPHDFDSFMTYIELDRKPEKRFYAPRKHYLRPMVQGFQDVLDGKLRLLTISMPKRAGKSQTGINFVNMLSGKFPDRSTLMEGTGDDLVKSFYNGCLEYLTVPNEYLFYDVFPDARLVQTNADTKTANLKSKSRFPTIMCRSIDARQVGLSEATNVLYLDDCVEGREEAKNRQRLDDKWEVISGDIMGRAIEGTPMVFTGTRYSLYDPIGRVQEHAQREGWAWRAIEIPALDLVTDESNYEYEREGKKVFTTAYFREQRELLSAEQFESEFQQQPFEAKGLLFNKDELNYFFELPKDRDPDTIIAVGDTAESGSDSTSMPVAMIYGNAVYIVDVVFDDSPAEVTKPECAKCLIDNRVASAVFESNNAGQYYARDVDQIIRERGYSVGIRTKRTISNKQTRIEFASDNIKKNFYFKHPSTYKRGSQYWNFMKELTTYTRSGKVPHDDAPDSLSLLENEIRMLSGGKVEVFKRPI
;
A
#
# COMPACT_ATOMS: atom_id res chain seq x y z
N MET A 1 -23.34 25.19 -28.79
CA MET A 1 -23.48 26.25 -27.74
C MET A 1 -22.13 26.48 -27.11
N ASN A 2 -21.77 27.67 -26.63
CA ASN A 2 -20.48 27.87 -25.95
C ASN A 2 -20.67 27.59 -24.46
N TYR A 3 -20.60 26.30 -24.07
CA TYR A 3 -20.83 25.83 -22.71
C TYR A 3 -19.81 26.37 -21.70
N GLU A 4 -18.53 26.49 -22.08
CA GLU A 4 -17.49 27.05 -21.22
C GLU A 4 -17.77 28.50 -20.81
N LYS A 5 -18.15 29.34 -21.80
CA LYS A 5 -18.49 30.75 -21.54
C LYS A 5 -19.75 30.86 -20.67
N LEU A 6 -20.75 30.02 -20.91
CA LEU A 6 -22.00 30.02 -20.16
C LEU A 6 -21.75 29.54 -18.72
N SER A 7 -21.01 28.44 -18.53
CA SER A 7 -20.67 27.94 -17.20
C SER A 7 -19.90 28.98 -16.39
N GLY A 8 -18.92 29.66 -17.02
CA GLY A 8 -18.18 30.75 -16.35
C GLY A 8 -19.08 31.93 -15.95
N SER A 9 -20.06 32.29 -16.79
CA SER A 9 -21.02 33.36 -16.48
C SER A 9 -21.93 33.01 -15.29
N ILE A 10 -22.48 31.76 -15.28
CA ILE A 10 -23.33 31.28 -14.17
C ILE A 10 -22.51 31.15 -12.90
N ARG A 11 -21.27 30.68 -13.01
CA ARG A 11 -20.33 30.57 -11.89
C ARG A 11 -20.09 31.94 -11.22
N ALA A 12 -19.89 32.98 -12.01
CA ALA A 12 -19.74 34.35 -11.50
C ALA A 12 -20.98 34.85 -10.75
N VAL A 13 -22.18 34.35 -11.09
CA VAL A 13 -23.41 34.62 -10.30
C VAL A 13 -23.36 33.90 -8.96
N ILE A 14 -22.99 32.62 -8.95
CA ILE A 14 -22.86 31.82 -7.71
C ILE A 14 -21.85 32.48 -6.75
N ASP A 15 -20.69 32.91 -7.26
CA ASP A 15 -19.64 33.55 -6.47
C ASP A 15 -20.12 34.87 -5.82
N ARG A 16 -20.93 35.66 -6.56
CA ARG A 16 -21.49 36.91 -6.04
C ARG A 16 -22.67 36.70 -5.12
N ARG A 17 -23.45 35.65 -5.32
CA ARG A 17 -24.68 35.31 -4.60
C ARG A 17 -24.71 33.82 -4.23
N PRO A 18 -23.90 33.38 -3.26
CA PRO A 18 -23.80 31.96 -2.90
C PRO A 18 -25.12 31.32 -2.44
N GLY A 19 -26.09 32.12 -2.05
CA GLY A 19 -27.44 31.67 -1.67
C GLY A 19 -28.45 31.55 -2.82
N ASP A 20 -28.05 31.83 -4.06
CA ASP A 20 -28.94 31.78 -5.22
C ASP A 20 -29.07 30.35 -5.76
N VAL A 21 -29.99 29.56 -5.22
CA VAL A 21 -30.27 28.18 -5.64
C VAL A 21 -30.61 28.09 -7.16
N GLY A 22 -31.20 29.14 -7.75
CA GLY A 22 -31.49 29.18 -9.18
C GLY A 22 -30.25 29.04 -10.03
N ALA A 23 -29.18 29.80 -9.70
CA ALA A 23 -27.91 29.72 -10.42
C ALA A 23 -27.25 28.34 -10.32
N TYR A 24 -27.37 27.63 -9.17
CA TYR A 24 -26.89 26.25 -9.04
C TYR A 24 -27.69 25.29 -9.93
N SER A 25 -29.02 25.46 -9.99
CA SER A 25 -29.89 24.65 -10.84
C SER A 25 -29.62 24.88 -12.33
N ASP A 26 -29.37 26.13 -12.73
CA ASP A 26 -29.04 26.48 -14.12
C ASP A 26 -27.69 25.87 -14.54
N LEU A 27 -26.66 25.93 -13.63
CA LEU A 27 -25.37 25.33 -13.90
C LEU A 27 -25.47 23.80 -14.01
N PHE A 28 -26.27 23.16 -13.15
CA PHE A 28 -26.53 21.74 -13.23
C PHE A 28 -27.22 21.34 -14.54
N SER A 29 -28.23 22.08 -14.94
CA SER A 29 -28.93 21.85 -16.21
C SER A 29 -27.99 21.98 -17.41
N LEU A 30 -27.09 22.97 -17.38
CA LEU A 30 -26.04 23.13 -18.38
C LEU A 30 -25.08 21.94 -18.41
N CYS A 31 -24.67 21.41 -17.27
CA CYS A 31 -23.80 20.21 -17.21
C CYS A 31 -24.49 19.01 -17.87
N ARG A 32 -25.78 18.80 -17.64
CA ARG A 32 -26.54 17.69 -18.20
C ARG A 32 -26.67 17.79 -19.74
N GLU A 33 -26.82 19.00 -20.28
CA GLU A 33 -26.84 19.21 -21.74
C GLU A 33 -25.44 19.04 -22.32
N TRP A 34 -24.42 19.57 -21.65
CA TRP A 34 -23.03 19.53 -22.09
C TRP A 34 -22.42 18.14 -22.11
N GLU A 35 -22.88 17.22 -21.22
CA GLU A 35 -22.40 15.84 -21.12
C GLU A 35 -22.38 15.11 -22.46
N THR A 36 -23.38 15.36 -23.31
CA THR A 36 -23.47 14.72 -24.63
C THR A 36 -22.45 15.23 -25.65
N GLU A 37 -21.89 16.45 -25.45
CA GLU A 37 -20.88 17.06 -26.34
C GLU A 37 -19.47 16.89 -25.79
N ASP A 38 -19.29 17.12 -24.48
CA ASP A 38 -18.02 16.96 -23.77
C ASP A 38 -18.25 16.42 -22.35
N PHE A 39 -18.21 15.10 -22.25
CA PHE A 39 -18.36 14.38 -20.97
C PHE A 39 -17.39 14.88 -19.90
N SER A 40 -16.09 15.01 -20.25
CA SER A 40 -15.04 15.37 -19.28
C SER A 40 -15.24 16.76 -18.70
N ALA A 41 -15.55 17.75 -19.56
CA ALA A 41 -15.79 19.12 -19.14
C ALA A 41 -17.06 19.25 -18.29
N ALA A 42 -18.17 18.61 -18.69
CA ALA A 42 -19.43 18.62 -17.95
C ALA A 42 -19.27 18.05 -16.54
N HIS A 43 -18.66 16.86 -16.40
CA HIS A 43 -18.43 16.22 -15.11
C HIS A 43 -17.45 17.00 -14.23
N LYS A 44 -16.41 17.62 -14.81
CA LYS A 44 -15.51 18.50 -14.06
C LYS A 44 -16.28 19.66 -13.42
N VAL A 45 -17.13 20.34 -14.19
CA VAL A 45 -17.92 21.46 -13.68
C VAL A 45 -18.96 20.99 -12.65
N ASN A 46 -19.59 19.83 -12.87
CA ASN A 46 -20.53 19.27 -11.90
C ASN A 46 -19.86 18.87 -10.60
N LYS A 47 -18.63 18.33 -10.61
CA LYS A 47 -17.86 18.03 -9.38
C LYS A 47 -17.56 19.29 -8.56
N GLU A 48 -17.28 20.40 -9.23
CA GLU A 48 -17.14 21.69 -8.55
C GLU A 48 -18.48 22.16 -7.97
N LEU A 49 -19.57 22.03 -8.73
CA LEU A 49 -20.90 22.36 -8.27
C LEU A 49 -21.37 21.49 -7.10
N LEU A 50 -21.02 20.19 -7.11
CA LEU A 50 -21.26 19.23 -6.05
C LEU A 50 -20.59 19.70 -4.75
N ALA A 51 -19.31 20.12 -4.82
CA ALA A 51 -18.58 20.64 -3.66
C ALA A 51 -19.20 21.94 -3.12
N LEU A 52 -19.57 22.88 -4.00
CA LEU A 52 -20.24 24.12 -3.61
C LEU A 52 -21.60 23.87 -2.95
N SER A 53 -22.38 22.94 -3.52
CA SER A 53 -23.68 22.55 -2.98
C SER A 53 -23.53 21.90 -1.60
N ALA A 54 -22.52 21.05 -1.40
CA ALA A 54 -22.20 20.45 -0.11
C ALA A 54 -21.84 21.50 0.95
N ASP A 55 -21.03 22.50 0.58
CA ASP A 55 -20.70 23.62 1.48
C ASP A 55 -21.94 24.41 1.92
N GLN A 56 -22.88 24.67 0.99
CA GLN A 56 -24.15 25.32 1.33
C GLN A 56 -25.02 24.46 2.27
N VAL A 57 -25.05 23.15 2.08
CA VAL A 57 -25.76 22.22 2.99
C VAL A 57 -25.17 22.31 4.40
N VAL A 58 -23.84 22.28 4.53
CA VAL A 58 -23.14 22.39 5.82
C VAL A 58 -23.41 23.75 6.50
N ARG A 59 -23.49 24.83 5.72
CA ARG A 59 -23.81 26.18 6.23
C ARG A 59 -25.28 26.39 6.56
N GLY A 60 -26.11 25.37 6.45
CA GLY A 60 -27.53 25.47 6.79
C GLY A 60 -28.42 26.02 5.65
N GLY A 61 -28.01 25.85 4.41
CA GLY A 61 -28.75 26.31 3.20
C GLY A 61 -30.12 25.63 2.96
N GLY A 62 -30.49 24.66 3.82
CA GLY A 62 -31.81 24.06 3.85
C GLY A 62 -32.09 23.04 2.73
N ALA A 63 -33.34 22.59 2.65
CA ALA A 63 -33.77 21.48 1.79
C ALA A 63 -33.45 21.67 0.29
N LYS A 64 -33.50 22.93 -0.20
CA LYS A 64 -33.23 23.20 -1.63
C LYS A 64 -31.78 22.96 -2.02
N PHE A 65 -30.81 23.30 -1.16
CA PHE A 65 -29.41 23.00 -1.41
C PHE A 65 -29.09 21.53 -1.21
N TYR A 66 -29.76 20.85 -0.26
CA TYR A 66 -29.66 19.41 -0.11
C TYR A 66 -30.14 18.68 -1.38
N GLU A 67 -31.27 19.09 -1.93
CA GLU A 67 -31.78 18.50 -3.18
C GLU A 67 -30.84 18.80 -4.38
N GLN A 68 -30.29 20.00 -4.46
CA GLN A 68 -29.31 20.33 -5.49
C GLN A 68 -28.05 19.48 -5.36
N TRP A 69 -27.52 19.33 -4.14
CA TRP A 69 -26.39 18.46 -3.86
C TRP A 69 -26.70 17.00 -4.23
N ARG A 70 -27.87 16.48 -3.87
CA ARG A 70 -28.33 15.13 -4.22
C ARG A 70 -28.38 14.91 -5.73
N ARG A 71 -28.87 15.87 -6.49
CA ARG A 71 -28.92 15.81 -7.96
C ARG A 71 -27.52 15.78 -8.60
N CYS A 72 -26.61 16.62 -8.13
CA CYS A 72 -25.23 16.62 -8.59
C CYS A 72 -24.53 15.30 -8.25
N LEU A 73 -24.78 14.75 -7.06
CA LEU A 73 -24.21 13.48 -6.63
C LEU A 73 -24.74 12.30 -7.45
N LEU A 74 -26.04 12.27 -7.76
CA LEU A 74 -26.64 11.25 -8.63
C LEU A 74 -26.07 11.31 -10.05
N PHE A 75 -25.80 12.50 -10.56
CA PHE A 75 -25.21 12.66 -11.88
C PHE A 75 -23.79 12.07 -11.97
N GLU A 76 -23.00 12.17 -10.88
CA GLU A 76 -21.66 11.55 -10.80
C GLU A 76 -21.71 10.05 -10.48
N ALA A 77 -22.71 9.56 -9.75
CA ALA A 77 -22.74 8.21 -9.20
C ALA A 77 -22.52 7.07 -10.22
N PRO A 78 -22.98 7.12 -11.49
CA PRO A 78 -22.70 6.10 -12.50
C PRO A 78 -21.24 6.07 -12.98
N HIS A 79 -20.42 7.09 -12.67
CA HIS A 79 -19.10 7.32 -13.24
C HIS A 79 -17.99 7.46 -12.18
N ASP A 80 -18.35 7.87 -10.97
CA ASP A 80 -17.45 8.17 -9.88
C ASP A 80 -17.77 7.28 -8.67
N PHE A 81 -16.84 6.42 -8.28
CA PHE A 81 -17.09 5.42 -7.24
C PHE A 81 -17.29 6.04 -5.84
N ASP A 82 -16.62 7.17 -5.52
CA ASP A 82 -16.86 7.91 -4.27
C ASP A 82 -18.30 8.46 -4.22
N SER A 83 -18.77 9.01 -5.33
CA SER A 83 -20.13 9.51 -5.48
C SER A 83 -21.15 8.38 -5.41
N PHE A 84 -20.89 7.23 -6.05
CA PHE A 84 -21.73 6.04 -5.95
C PHE A 84 -21.86 5.56 -4.51
N MET A 85 -20.74 5.35 -3.81
CA MET A 85 -20.75 4.90 -2.42
C MET A 85 -21.45 5.87 -1.48
N THR A 86 -21.38 7.17 -1.78
CA THR A 86 -22.07 8.20 -0.99
C THR A 86 -23.56 8.19 -1.30
N TYR A 87 -23.96 8.11 -2.58
CA TYR A 87 -25.36 8.18 -3.00
C TYR A 87 -26.18 6.95 -2.60
N ILE A 88 -25.58 5.76 -2.77
CA ILE A 88 -26.28 4.49 -2.60
C ILE A 88 -26.89 4.31 -1.19
N GLU A 89 -26.35 4.97 -0.19
CA GLU A 89 -26.75 4.88 1.22
C GLU A 89 -27.46 6.15 1.74
N LEU A 90 -27.81 7.11 0.87
CA LEU A 90 -28.35 8.41 1.34
C LEU A 90 -29.62 8.28 2.18
N ASP A 91 -30.53 7.40 1.79
CA ASP A 91 -31.81 7.23 2.46
C ASP A 91 -31.73 6.27 3.67
N ARG A 92 -30.55 5.64 3.88
CA ARG A 92 -30.31 4.83 5.09
C ARG A 92 -30.16 5.73 6.31
N LYS A 93 -30.60 5.22 7.46
CA LYS A 93 -30.34 5.89 8.75
C LYS A 93 -28.83 6.08 8.96
N PRO A 94 -28.37 7.20 9.50
CA PRO A 94 -26.95 7.50 9.67
C PRO A 94 -26.14 6.39 10.33
N GLU A 95 -26.69 5.73 11.36
CA GLU A 95 -26.05 4.65 12.09
C GLU A 95 -25.90 3.35 11.28
N LYS A 96 -26.67 3.19 10.19
CA LYS A 96 -26.62 2.06 9.28
C LYS A 96 -25.69 2.31 8.08
N ARG A 97 -25.24 3.55 7.85
CA ARG A 97 -24.37 3.88 6.72
C ARG A 97 -23.00 3.28 6.91
N PHE A 98 -22.53 2.61 5.88
CA PHE A 98 -21.21 1.99 5.89
C PHE A 98 -20.10 3.00 5.56
N TYR A 99 -20.27 3.74 4.45
CA TYR A 99 -19.19 4.53 3.88
C TYR A 99 -18.90 5.84 4.63
N ALA A 100 -19.95 6.60 4.95
CA ALA A 100 -19.78 7.93 5.53
C ALA A 100 -18.84 7.99 6.74
N PRO A 101 -18.94 7.11 7.77
CA PRO A 101 -18.05 7.15 8.92
C PRO A 101 -16.64 6.63 8.64
N ARG A 102 -16.43 5.91 7.54
CA ARG A 102 -15.16 5.26 7.16
C ARG A 102 -14.45 5.93 5.99
N LYS A 103 -15.04 6.98 5.42
CA LYS A 103 -14.59 7.63 4.20
C LYS A 103 -13.11 8.04 4.26
N HIS A 104 -12.65 8.54 5.40
CA HIS A 104 -11.29 9.05 5.57
C HIS A 104 -10.22 7.98 5.31
N TYR A 105 -10.39 6.75 5.79
CA TYR A 105 -9.41 5.68 5.57
C TYR A 105 -9.72 4.78 4.36
N LEU A 106 -10.97 4.73 3.90
CA LEU A 106 -11.32 3.99 2.68
C LEU A 106 -10.97 4.72 1.40
N ARG A 107 -10.70 6.03 1.47
CA ARG A 107 -10.42 6.87 0.29
C ARG A 107 -9.33 6.31 -0.64
N PRO A 108 -8.16 5.82 -0.16
CA PRO A 108 -7.17 5.20 -1.05
C PRO A 108 -7.72 3.98 -1.81
N MET A 109 -8.50 3.13 -1.13
CA MET A 109 -9.14 1.96 -1.71
C MET A 109 -10.19 2.36 -2.77
N VAL A 110 -11.02 3.36 -2.47
CA VAL A 110 -12.02 3.91 -3.40
C VAL A 110 -11.34 4.48 -4.65
N GLN A 111 -10.23 5.19 -4.50
CA GLN A 111 -9.46 5.70 -5.63
C GLN A 111 -8.84 4.56 -6.46
N GLY A 112 -8.37 3.49 -5.84
CA GLY A 112 -7.87 2.31 -6.55
C GLY A 112 -8.96 1.64 -7.39
N PHE A 113 -10.15 1.49 -6.85
CA PHE A 113 -11.30 0.98 -7.59
C PHE A 113 -11.72 1.92 -8.73
N GLN A 114 -11.63 3.24 -8.53
CA GLN A 114 -11.87 4.20 -9.62
C GLN A 114 -10.85 4.02 -10.74
N ASP A 115 -9.57 3.83 -10.43
CA ASP A 115 -8.53 3.62 -11.44
C ASP A 115 -8.75 2.30 -12.22
N VAL A 116 -9.34 1.26 -11.59
CA VAL A 116 -9.80 0.04 -12.29
C VAL A 116 -10.99 0.36 -13.21
N LEU A 117 -11.98 1.10 -12.71
CA LEU A 117 -13.17 1.50 -13.49
C LEU A 117 -12.80 2.34 -14.72
N ASP A 118 -11.79 3.19 -14.59
CA ASP A 118 -11.25 4.04 -15.65
C ASP A 118 -10.36 3.28 -16.65
N GLY A 119 -10.12 1.97 -16.43
CA GLY A 119 -9.25 1.15 -17.29
C GLY A 119 -7.76 1.46 -17.18
N LYS A 120 -7.33 2.17 -16.12
CA LYS A 120 -5.92 2.53 -15.88
C LYS A 120 -5.10 1.38 -15.31
N LEU A 121 -5.74 0.43 -14.62
CA LEU A 121 -5.11 -0.69 -13.94
C LEU A 121 -5.58 -2.03 -14.51
N ARG A 122 -4.63 -2.90 -14.79
CA ARG A 122 -4.88 -4.33 -15.06
C ARG A 122 -5.02 -5.12 -13.75
N LEU A 123 -4.27 -4.74 -12.71
CA LEU A 123 -4.33 -5.38 -11.40
C LEU A 123 -4.41 -4.32 -10.29
N LEU A 124 -5.33 -4.53 -9.36
CA LEU A 124 -5.39 -3.83 -8.09
C LEU A 124 -5.28 -4.84 -6.95
N THR A 125 -4.33 -4.64 -6.04
CA THR A 125 -4.26 -5.40 -4.80
C THR A 125 -4.55 -4.50 -3.60
N ILE A 126 -5.36 -4.98 -2.64
CA ILE A 126 -5.75 -4.22 -1.46
C ILE A 126 -5.57 -5.09 -0.23
N SER A 127 -4.73 -4.62 0.68
CA SER A 127 -4.45 -5.30 1.94
C SER A 127 -4.78 -4.40 3.13
N MET A 128 -5.62 -4.91 4.01
CA MET A 128 -6.09 -4.21 5.22
C MET A 128 -6.37 -5.21 6.34
N PRO A 129 -6.35 -4.81 7.61
CA PRO A 129 -6.78 -5.65 8.72
C PRO A 129 -8.19 -6.20 8.55
N LYS A 130 -8.48 -7.28 9.25
CA LYS A 130 -9.84 -7.84 9.33
C LYS A 130 -10.84 -6.78 9.82
N ARG A 131 -12.07 -6.82 9.31
CA ARG A 131 -13.17 -5.91 9.66
C ARG A 131 -12.96 -4.44 9.29
N ALA A 132 -11.90 -4.11 8.55
CA ALA A 132 -11.64 -2.76 8.05
C ALA A 132 -12.58 -2.32 6.90
N GLY A 133 -13.41 -3.21 6.38
CA GLY A 133 -14.42 -2.88 5.36
C GLY A 133 -14.07 -3.29 3.94
N LYS A 134 -13.03 -4.11 3.72
CA LYS A 134 -12.62 -4.61 2.39
C LYS A 134 -13.76 -5.19 1.58
N SER A 135 -14.35 -6.30 2.06
CA SER A 135 -15.40 -7.04 1.36
C SER A 135 -16.64 -6.19 1.10
N GLN A 136 -17.05 -5.33 2.07
CA GLN A 136 -18.19 -4.43 1.86
C GLN A 136 -17.90 -3.38 0.77
N THR A 137 -16.70 -2.84 0.71
CA THR A 137 -16.31 -1.91 -0.38
C THR A 137 -16.23 -2.66 -1.71
N GLY A 138 -15.76 -3.92 -1.71
CA GLY A 138 -15.79 -4.81 -2.88
C GLY A 138 -17.21 -5.10 -3.38
N ILE A 139 -18.16 -5.36 -2.48
CA ILE A 139 -19.58 -5.52 -2.80
C ILE A 139 -20.12 -4.25 -3.49
N ASN A 140 -19.80 -3.07 -2.97
CA ASN A 140 -20.17 -1.80 -3.62
C ASN A 140 -19.60 -1.70 -5.03
N PHE A 141 -18.33 -2.07 -5.21
CA PHE A 141 -17.66 -2.01 -6.50
C PHE A 141 -18.26 -2.99 -7.51
N VAL A 142 -18.50 -4.24 -7.10
CA VAL A 142 -19.15 -5.25 -7.94
C VAL A 142 -20.57 -4.80 -8.34
N ASN A 143 -21.34 -4.23 -7.42
CA ASN A 143 -22.66 -3.70 -7.74
C ASN A 143 -22.61 -2.51 -8.71
N MET A 144 -21.67 -1.57 -8.52
CA MET A 144 -21.49 -0.46 -9.46
C MET A 144 -21.15 -0.96 -10.86
N LEU A 145 -20.20 -1.89 -10.99
CA LEU A 145 -19.84 -2.47 -12.29
C LEU A 145 -21.00 -3.22 -12.92
N SER A 146 -21.75 -4.00 -12.11
CA SER A 146 -22.91 -4.76 -12.59
C SER A 146 -24.06 -3.86 -13.04
N GLY A 147 -24.25 -2.72 -12.38
CA GLY A 147 -25.21 -1.71 -12.79
C GLY A 147 -24.81 -0.99 -14.08
N LYS A 148 -23.55 -0.61 -14.16
CA LYS A 148 -22.98 0.12 -15.32
C LYS A 148 -22.86 -0.76 -16.57
N PHE A 149 -22.51 -2.04 -16.39
CA PHE A 149 -22.28 -2.99 -17.47
C PHE A 149 -23.05 -4.31 -17.24
N PRO A 150 -24.39 -4.26 -17.23
CA PRO A 150 -25.22 -5.42 -16.86
C PRO A 150 -25.11 -6.60 -17.83
N ASP A 151 -24.63 -6.37 -19.04
CA ASP A 151 -24.41 -7.41 -20.06
C ASP A 151 -23.02 -8.08 -19.95
N ARG A 152 -22.17 -7.65 -18.99
CA ARG A 152 -20.85 -8.25 -18.72
C ARG A 152 -20.88 -9.08 -17.46
N SER A 153 -20.01 -10.10 -17.37
CA SER A 153 -19.94 -10.98 -16.21
C SER A 153 -18.81 -10.56 -15.25
N THR A 154 -19.15 -10.55 -13.97
CA THR A 154 -18.21 -10.44 -12.86
C THR A 154 -18.05 -11.80 -12.21
N LEU A 155 -16.81 -12.29 -12.10
CA LEU A 155 -16.48 -13.49 -11.35
C LEU A 155 -15.83 -13.09 -10.03
N MET A 156 -16.49 -13.40 -8.92
CA MET A 156 -15.95 -13.27 -7.57
C MET A 156 -15.53 -14.64 -7.06
N GLU A 157 -14.30 -14.76 -6.58
CA GLU A 157 -13.77 -15.95 -5.96
C GLU A 157 -13.25 -15.63 -4.54
N GLY A 158 -13.45 -16.55 -3.59
CA GLY A 158 -13.00 -16.39 -2.21
C GLY A 158 -12.80 -17.73 -1.51
N THR A 159 -12.16 -17.76 -0.35
CA THR A 159 -12.02 -19.00 0.43
C THR A 159 -13.32 -19.36 1.14
N GLY A 160 -13.65 -20.66 1.09
CA GLY A 160 -14.79 -21.21 1.81
C GLY A 160 -16.16 -20.74 1.29
N ASP A 161 -17.16 -21.58 1.49
CA ASP A 161 -18.52 -21.33 0.97
C ASP A 161 -19.25 -20.21 1.71
N ASP A 162 -19.00 -20.05 3.00
CA ASP A 162 -19.69 -19.06 3.84
C ASP A 162 -19.30 -17.62 3.48
N LEU A 163 -18.01 -17.36 3.22
CA LEU A 163 -17.55 -16.05 2.78
C LEU A 163 -18.15 -15.68 1.43
N VAL A 164 -18.08 -16.60 0.48
CA VAL A 164 -18.64 -16.43 -0.87
C VAL A 164 -20.15 -16.20 -0.83
N LYS A 165 -20.88 -16.96 -0.01
CA LYS A 165 -22.33 -16.78 0.21
C LYS A 165 -22.65 -15.44 0.84
N SER A 166 -21.84 -15.00 1.82
CA SER A 166 -21.99 -13.70 2.46
C SER A 166 -21.78 -12.56 1.45
N PHE A 167 -20.77 -12.66 0.60
CA PHE A 167 -20.50 -11.68 -0.46
C PHE A 167 -21.65 -11.62 -1.47
N TYR A 168 -22.11 -12.77 -1.95
CA TYR A 168 -23.26 -12.87 -2.86
C TYR A 168 -24.52 -12.24 -2.27
N ASN A 169 -24.86 -12.59 -1.02
CA ASN A 169 -26.01 -12.00 -0.34
C ASN A 169 -25.87 -10.49 -0.18
N GLY A 170 -24.66 -10.01 0.14
CA GLY A 170 -24.37 -8.58 0.18
C GLY A 170 -24.63 -7.88 -1.15
N CYS A 171 -24.26 -8.50 -2.28
CA CYS A 171 -24.60 -7.96 -3.61
C CYS A 171 -26.12 -7.93 -3.82
N LEU A 172 -26.84 -8.99 -3.43
CA LEU A 172 -28.30 -9.06 -3.59
C LEU A 172 -29.07 -8.01 -2.77
N GLU A 173 -28.57 -7.62 -1.59
CA GLU A 173 -29.24 -6.59 -0.77
C GLU A 173 -29.47 -5.30 -1.56
N TYR A 174 -28.51 -4.85 -2.38
CA TYR A 174 -28.64 -3.65 -3.20
C TYR A 174 -29.72 -3.75 -4.26
N LEU A 175 -29.99 -4.97 -4.72
CA LEU A 175 -30.91 -5.27 -5.81
C LEU A 175 -32.33 -5.59 -5.31
N THR A 176 -32.47 -6.03 -4.04
CA THR A 176 -33.73 -6.54 -3.50
C THR A 176 -34.32 -5.70 -2.37
N VAL A 177 -33.56 -4.74 -1.82
CA VAL A 177 -34.01 -3.88 -0.72
C VAL A 177 -33.97 -2.38 -1.14
N PRO A 178 -34.88 -1.97 -2.05
CA PRO A 178 -34.84 -0.65 -2.67
C PRO A 178 -35.08 0.51 -1.68
N ASN A 179 -35.66 0.23 -0.51
CA ASN A 179 -35.86 1.25 0.54
C ASN A 179 -34.61 1.52 1.38
N GLU A 180 -33.60 0.66 1.27
CA GLU A 180 -32.31 0.82 1.98
C GLU A 180 -31.20 1.29 1.03
N TYR A 181 -31.26 0.89 -0.25
CA TYR A 181 -30.23 1.20 -1.24
C TYR A 181 -30.83 1.78 -2.52
N LEU A 182 -30.29 2.90 -2.95
CA LEU A 182 -30.77 3.67 -4.13
C LEU A 182 -30.16 3.15 -5.44
N PHE A 183 -30.00 1.83 -5.59
CA PHE A 183 -29.33 1.25 -6.75
C PHE A 183 -30.04 1.56 -8.06
N TYR A 184 -31.34 1.46 -8.09
CA TYR A 184 -32.13 1.69 -9.30
C TYR A 184 -32.33 3.18 -9.66
N ASP A 185 -32.03 4.10 -8.73
CA ASP A 185 -31.91 5.53 -9.05
C ASP A 185 -30.68 5.78 -9.92
N VAL A 186 -29.57 5.07 -9.61
CA VAL A 186 -28.31 5.20 -10.34
C VAL A 186 -28.34 4.39 -11.64
N PHE A 187 -28.89 3.18 -11.61
CA PHE A 187 -28.94 2.24 -12.74
C PHE A 187 -30.35 1.74 -13.02
N PRO A 188 -31.26 2.56 -13.57
CA PRO A 188 -32.66 2.22 -13.75
C PRO A 188 -32.91 1.00 -14.67
N ASP A 189 -32.01 0.78 -15.63
CA ASP A 189 -32.11 -0.29 -16.63
C ASP A 189 -31.50 -1.62 -16.17
N ALA A 190 -30.69 -1.62 -15.11
CA ALA A 190 -30.03 -2.81 -14.59
C ALA A 190 -30.91 -3.61 -13.62
N ARG A 191 -32.15 -3.97 -14.07
CA ARG A 191 -33.11 -4.69 -13.25
C ARG A 191 -32.70 -6.13 -13.03
N LEU A 192 -32.90 -6.62 -11.80
CA LEU A 192 -32.68 -8.03 -11.45
C LEU A 192 -33.70 -8.90 -12.19
N VAL A 193 -33.21 -9.87 -12.98
CA VAL A 193 -34.04 -10.76 -13.80
C VAL A 193 -34.10 -12.17 -13.24
N GLN A 194 -32.97 -12.66 -12.72
CA GLN A 194 -32.88 -14.03 -12.21
C GLN A 194 -31.79 -14.14 -11.14
N THR A 195 -32.07 -14.92 -10.11
CA THR A 195 -31.09 -15.34 -9.10
C THR A 195 -31.07 -16.85 -8.97
N ASN A 196 -29.93 -17.39 -8.55
CA ASN A 196 -29.82 -18.78 -8.13
C ASN A 196 -28.91 -18.84 -6.90
N ALA A 197 -29.47 -19.18 -5.75
CA ALA A 197 -28.79 -19.23 -4.47
C ALA A 197 -27.79 -20.40 -4.38
N ASP A 198 -28.08 -21.53 -5.04
CA ASP A 198 -27.21 -22.70 -5.00
C ASP A 198 -25.92 -22.47 -5.78
N THR A 199 -26.04 -21.86 -6.95
CA THR A 199 -24.89 -21.50 -7.80
C THR A 199 -24.35 -20.10 -7.50
N LYS A 200 -24.97 -19.35 -6.59
CA LYS A 200 -24.62 -17.97 -6.19
C LYS A 200 -24.45 -17.05 -7.40
N THR A 201 -25.49 -17.01 -8.24
CA THR A 201 -25.50 -16.22 -9.48
C THR A 201 -26.68 -15.27 -9.56
N ALA A 202 -26.47 -14.11 -10.16
CA ALA A 202 -27.50 -13.13 -10.47
C ALA A 202 -27.34 -12.59 -11.89
N ASN A 203 -28.46 -12.48 -12.61
CA ASN A 203 -28.54 -11.83 -13.91
C ASN A 203 -29.31 -10.51 -13.79
N LEU A 204 -28.70 -9.45 -14.30
CA LEU A 204 -29.31 -8.15 -14.42
C LEU A 204 -29.67 -7.91 -15.90
N LYS A 205 -30.74 -7.12 -16.18
CA LYS A 205 -31.23 -6.74 -17.49
C LYS A 205 -31.70 -7.90 -18.36
N SER A 206 -30.89 -8.95 -18.55
CA SER A 206 -31.24 -10.12 -19.36
C SER A 206 -30.61 -11.40 -18.81
N LYS A 207 -31.17 -12.55 -19.16
CA LYS A 207 -30.54 -13.85 -18.87
C LYS A 207 -29.35 -14.06 -19.79
N SER A 208 -28.21 -14.43 -19.21
CA SER A 208 -27.00 -14.74 -19.95
C SER A 208 -26.46 -16.11 -19.58
N ARG A 209 -25.68 -16.71 -20.50
CA ARG A 209 -24.90 -17.93 -20.23
C ARG A 209 -23.87 -17.70 -19.11
N PHE A 210 -23.27 -16.52 -19.10
CA PHE A 210 -22.38 -16.06 -18.04
C PHE A 210 -23.12 -14.97 -17.27
N PRO A 211 -23.57 -15.27 -16.03
CA PRO A 211 -24.33 -14.31 -15.22
C PRO A 211 -23.59 -13.01 -14.97
N THR A 212 -24.31 -11.92 -14.76
CA THR A 212 -23.75 -10.60 -14.44
C THR A 212 -22.91 -10.65 -13.17
N ILE A 213 -23.37 -11.40 -12.17
CA ILE A 213 -22.64 -11.66 -10.92
C ILE A 213 -22.56 -13.17 -10.72
N MET A 214 -21.37 -13.71 -10.50
CA MET A 214 -21.14 -15.09 -10.14
C MET A 214 -20.11 -15.12 -9.00
N CYS A 215 -20.46 -15.80 -7.89
CA CYS A 215 -19.59 -15.96 -6.74
C CYS A 215 -19.27 -17.45 -6.52
N ARG A 216 -17.99 -17.80 -6.39
CA ARG A 216 -17.50 -19.18 -6.26
C ARG A 216 -16.42 -19.30 -5.20
N SER A 217 -16.26 -20.50 -4.63
CA SER A 217 -15.14 -20.79 -3.77
C SER A 217 -13.92 -21.20 -4.58
N ILE A 218 -12.75 -20.65 -4.24
CA ILE A 218 -11.45 -21.08 -4.77
C ILE A 218 -11.22 -22.57 -4.56
N ASP A 219 -11.71 -23.10 -3.42
CA ASP A 219 -11.55 -24.48 -3.02
C ASP A 219 -12.53 -25.43 -3.72
N ALA A 220 -13.50 -24.87 -4.47
CA ALA A 220 -14.44 -25.68 -5.25
C ALA A 220 -13.81 -26.15 -6.55
N ARG A 221 -14.31 -27.29 -7.09
CA ARG A 221 -13.87 -27.79 -8.38
C ARG A 221 -14.06 -26.74 -9.48
N GLN A 222 -12.98 -26.26 -10.08
CA GLN A 222 -12.97 -25.21 -11.09
C GLN A 222 -13.43 -25.68 -12.50
N VAL A 223 -14.24 -26.72 -12.57
CA VAL A 223 -14.81 -27.22 -13.83
C VAL A 223 -16.16 -26.55 -14.08
N GLY A 224 -16.29 -25.88 -15.22
CA GLY A 224 -17.57 -25.35 -15.66
C GLY A 224 -17.50 -23.98 -16.33
N LEU A 225 -18.67 -23.49 -16.64
CA LEU A 225 -18.90 -22.26 -17.40
C LEU A 225 -18.79 -21.03 -16.48
N SER A 226 -17.58 -20.54 -16.26
CA SER A 226 -17.35 -19.23 -15.65
C SER A 226 -16.43 -18.40 -16.53
N GLU A 227 -16.75 -17.12 -16.67
CA GLU A 227 -16.00 -16.15 -17.45
C GLU A 227 -16.09 -14.79 -16.74
N ALA A 228 -15.01 -14.05 -16.73
CA ALA A 228 -15.00 -12.67 -16.26
C ALA A 228 -14.71 -11.74 -17.44
N THR A 229 -15.66 -10.85 -17.72
CA THR A 229 -15.56 -9.82 -18.76
C THR A 229 -15.68 -8.40 -18.20
N ASN A 230 -16.10 -8.31 -16.93
CA ASN A 230 -16.24 -7.04 -16.20
C ASN A 230 -15.07 -6.87 -15.23
N VAL A 231 -14.93 -7.80 -14.31
CA VAL A 231 -13.81 -7.91 -13.37
C VAL A 231 -13.68 -9.33 -12.86
N LEU A 232 -12.45 -9.79 -12.67
CA LEU A 232 -12.11 -10.95 -11.84
C LEU A 232 -11.76 -10.44 -10.44
N TYR A 233 -12.61 -10.75 -9.46
CA TYR A 233 -12.49 -10.25 -8.09
C TYR A 233 -12.18 -11.41 -7.12
N LEU A 234 -11.05 -11.34 -6.42
CA LEU A 234 -10.68 -12.32 -5.41
C LEU A 234 -10.71 -11.67 -4.03
N ASP A 235 -11.48 -12.27 -3.10
CA ASP A 235 -11.59 -11.79 -1.71
C ASP A 235 -11.08 -12.84 -0.72
N ASP A 236 -10.20 -12.42 0.18
CA ASP A 236 -9.59 -13.25 1.24
C ASP A 236 -9.19 -14.65 0.74
N CYS A 237 -8.18 -14.71 -0.15
CA CYS A 237 -7.72 -15.96 -0.75
C CYS A 237 -7.06 -16.96 0.22
N VAL A 238 -6.79 -16.57 1.45
CA VAL A 238 -6.21 -17.40 2.52
C VAL A 238 -7.22 -17.52 3.65
N GLU A 239 -7.52 -18.74 4.06
CA GLU A 239 -8.53 -19.03 5.07
C GLU A 239 -8.14 -18.49 6.47
N GLY A 240 -6.82 -18.40 6.73
CA GLY A 240 -6.28 -17.86 7.97
C GLY A 240 -4.86 -18.33 8.26
N ARG A 241 -4.46 -18.12 9.52
CA ARG A 241 -3.08 -18.39 9.99
C ARG A 241 -2.62 -19.83 9.79
N GLU A 242 -3.47 -20.81 10.01
CA GLU A 242 -3.09 -22.23 9.92
C GLU A 242 -2.75 -22.62 8.47
N GLU A 243 -3.53 -22.13 7.52
CA GLU A 243 -3.23 -22.31 6.11
C GLU A 243 -1.94 -21.54 5.73
N ALA A 244 -1.81 -20.30 6.18
CA ALA A 244 -0.67 -19.44 5.86
C ALA A 244 0.68 -19.97 6.36
N LYS A 245 0.70 -20.75 7.44
CA LYS A 245 1.92 -21.42 7.96
C LYS A 245 2.37 -22.59 7.09
N ASN A 246 1.50 -23.10 6.23
CA ASN A 246 1.81 -24.24 5.38
C ASN A 246 2.16 -23.78 3.96
N ARG A 247 3.46 -23.71 3.67
CA ARG A 247 3.96 -23.26 2.38
C ARG A 247 3.38 -24.06 1.22
N GLN A 248 3.29 -25.40 1.34
CA GLN A 248 2.74 -26.24 0.27
C GLN A 248 1.28 -25.91 -0.03
N ARG A 249 0.45 -25.68 1.00
CA ARG A 249 -0.95 -25.26 0.78
C ARG A 249 -1.05 -23.91 0.04
N LEU A 250 -0.16 -22.97 0.35
CA LEU A 250 -0.11 -21.69 -0.38
C LEU A 250 0.37 -21.87 -1.82
N ASP A 251 1.29 -22.80 -2.06
CA ASP A 251 1.78 -23.15 -3.41
C ASP A 251 0.65 -23.79 -4.22
N ASP A 252 -0.06 -24.79 -3.67
CA ASP A 252 -1.20 -25.45 -4.30
C ASP A 252 -2.33 -24.46 -4.61
N LYS A 253 -2.65 -23.58 -3.67
CA LYS A 253 -3.67 -22.53 -3.84
C LYS A 253 -3.29 -21.54 -4.95
N TRP A 254 -2.03 -21.13 -4.99
CA TRP A 254 -1.53 -20.27 -6.07
C TRP A 254 -1.59 -20.96 -7.45
N GLU A 255 -1.33 -22.24 -7.51
CA GLU A 255 -1.46 -23.02 -8.76
C GLU A 255 -2.91 -23.00 -9.27
N VAL A 256 -3.90 -23.21 -8.40
CA VAL A 256 -5.32 -23.08 -8.74
C VAL A 256 -5.66 -21.65 -9.19
N ILE A 257 -5.22 -20.62 -8.44
CA ILE A 257 -5.53 -19.22 -8.78
C ILE A 257 -4.90 -18.85 -10.12
N SER A 258 -3.60 -19.12 -10.31
CA SER A 258 -2.88 -18.68 -11.50
C SER A 258 -3.22 -19.52 -12.74
N GLY A 259 -3.44 -20.84 -12.57
CA GLY A 259 -3.72 -21.75 -13.67
C GLY A 259 -5.19 -21.76 -14.09
N ASP A 260 -6.10 -21.88 -13.12
CA ASP A 260 -7.52 -22.10 -13.43
C ASP A 260 -8.36 -20.83 -13.34
N ILE A 261 -8.17 -20.02 -12.30
CA ILE A 261 -9.07 -18.87 -12.01
C ILE A 261 -8.68 -17.66 -12.87
N MET A 262 -7.41 -17.28 -12.90
CA MET A 262 -6.97 -16.13 -13.70
C MET A 262 -7.21 -16.36 -15.21
N GLY A 263 -7.18 -17.62 -15.67
CA GLY A 263 -7.54 -18.00 -17.03
C GLY A 263 -9.01 -17.79 -17.40
N ARG A 264 -9.89 -17.46 -16.42
CA ARG A 264 -11.31 -17.12 -16.68
C ARG A 264 -11.50 -15.65 -17.08
N ALA A 265 -10.54 -14.80 -16.79
CA ALA A 265 -10.56 -13.42 -17.24
C ALA A 265 -10.16 -13.37 -18.73
N ILE A 266 -11.02 -12.82 -19.58
CA ILE A 266 -10.66 -12.57 -20.98
C ILE A 266 -9.65 -11.42 -21.07
N GLU A 267 -8.95 -11.33 -22.20
CA GLU A 267 -7.97 -10.27 -22.43
C GLU A 267 -8.58 -8.88 -22.18
N GLY A 268 -7.88 -8.05 -21.41
CA GLY A 268 -8.35 -6.72 -21.03
C GLY A 268 -9.24 -6.66 -19.79
N THR A 269 -9.66 -7.80 -19.23
CA THR A 269 -10.43 -7.81 -17.96
C THR A 269 -9.50 -7.48 -16.79
N PRO A 270 -9.83 -6.46 -15.99
CA PRO A 270 -9.05 -6.14 -14.79
C PRO A 270 -9.22 -7.20 -13.70
N MET A 271 -8.20 -7.33 -12.87
CA MET A 271 -8.17 -8.23 -11.71
C MET A 271 -8.06 -7.42 -10.43
N VAL A 272 -8.82 -7.82 -9.42
CA VAL A 272 -8.77 -7.22 -8.08
C VAL A 272 -8.55 -8.31 -7.06
N PHE A 273 -7.54 -8.16 -6.22
CA PHE A 273 -7.27 -9.04 -5.08
C PHE A 273 -7.40 -8.23 -3.80
N THR A 274 -8.31 -8.64 -2.94
CA THR A 274 -8.48 -8.04 -1.61
C THR A 274 -8.23 -9.08 -0.53
N GLY A 275 -7.64 -8.67 0.59
CA GLY A 275 -7.41 -9.61 1.68
C GLY A 275 -6.65 -8.99 2.85
N THR A 276 -6.38 -9.85 3.82
CA THR A 276 -5.42 -9.62 4.89
C THR A 276 -4.15 -10.35 4.53
N ARG A 277 -2.98 -9.72 4.70
CA ARG A 277 -1.70 -10.38 4.48
C ARG A 277 -1.41 -11.34 5.62
N TYR A 278 -0.97 -12.53 5.29
CA TYR A 278 -0.60 -13.55 6.28
C TYR A 278 0.82 -14.07 6.09
N SER A 279 1.32 -14.04 4.85
CA SER A 279 2.61 -14.60 4.49
C SER A 279 3.17 -13.83 3.30
N LEU A 280 4.49 -13.83 3.15
CA LEU A 280 5.15 -13.38 1.91
C LEU A 280 4.64 -14.15 0.68
N TYR A 281 4.26 -15.40 0.88
CA TYR A 281 3.87 -16.35 -0.16
C TYR A 281 2.36 -16.46 -0.36
N ASP A 282 1.58 -15.57 0.25
CA ASP A 282 0.15 -15.53 0.00
C ASP A 282 -0.17 -15.09 -1.44
N PRO A 283 -1.37 -15.38 -1.96
CA PRO A 283 -1.72 -15.04 -3.34
C PRO A 283 -1.57 -13.56 -3.69
N ILE A 284 -1.76 -12.63 -2.72
CA ILE A 284 -1.56 -11.19 -2.94
C ILE A 284 -0.09 -10.89 -3.23
N GLY A 285 0.85 -11.38 -2.41
CA GLY A 285 2.27 -11.19 -2.65
C GLY A 285 2.71 -11.77 -4.00
N ARG A 286 2.25 -12.98 -4.33
CA ARG A 286 2.61 -13.65 -5.60
C ARG A 286 2.07 -12.95 -6.83
N VAL A 287 0.84 -12.45 -6.80
CA VAL A 287 0.29 -11.72 -7.95
C VAL A 287 0.98 -10.37 -8.13
N GLN A 288 1.41 -9.72 -7.05
CA GLN A 288 2.23 -8.50 -7.11
C GLN A 288 3.58 -8.77 -7.77
N GLU A 289 4.31 -9.81 -7.32
CA GLU A 289 5.58 -10.23 -7.94
C GLU A 289 5.39 -10.59 -9.43
N HIS A 290 4.31 -11.28 -9.77
CA HIS A 290 4.00 -11.61 -11.16
C HIS A 290 3.74 -10.35 -11.99
N ALA A 291 2.91 -9.44 -11.50
CA ALA A 291 2.58 -8.19 -12.18
C ALA A 291 3.81 -7.28 -12.40
N GLN A 292 4.70 -7.21 -11.42
CA GLN A 292 5.96 -6.48 -11.52
C GLN A 292 6.87 -7.09 -12.59
N ARG A 293 7.05 -8.40 -12.58
CA ARG A 293 7.89 -9.12 -13.56
C ARG A 293 7.36 -8.98 -14.99
N GLU A 294 6.05 -9.03 -15.17
CA GLU A 294 5.40 -8.94 -16.48
C GLU A 294 5.11 -7.50 -16.93
N GLY A 295 5.48 -6.50 -16.14
CA GLY A 295 5.28 -5.08 -16.47
C GLY A 295 3.80 -4.67 -16.60
N TRP A 296 2.91 -5.26 -15.79
CA TRP A 296 1.49 -4.89 -15.82
C TRP A 296 1.27 -3.47 -15.29
N ALA A 297 0.20 -2.82 -15.75
CA ALA A 297 -0.32 -1.64 -15.09
C ALA A 297 -1.01 -2.07 -13.78
N TRP A 298 -0.34 -1.89 -12.65
CA TRP A 298 -0.83 -2.38 -11.36
C TRP A 298 -0.60 -1.39 -10.22
N ARG A 299 -1.36 -1.58 -9.14
CA ARG A 299 -1.23 -0.79 -7.91
C ARG A 299 -1.48 -1.67 -6.68
N ALA A 300 -0.64 -1.53 -5.66
CA ALA A 300 -0.87 -2.07 -4.33
C ALA A 300 -1.39 -0.96 -3.40
N ILE A 301 -2.39 -1.29 -2.60
CA ILE A 301 -2.90 -0.44 -1.52
C ILE A 301 -2.81 -1.24 -0.24
N GLU A 302 -1.88 -0.85 0.62
CA GLU A 302 -1.62 -1.48 1.91
C GLU A 302 -1.87 -0.44 3.00
N ILE A 303 -2.95 -0.63 3.77
CA ILE A 303 -3.29 0.29 4.85
C ILE A 303 -3.01 -0.41 6.18
N PRO A 304 -1.92 -0.05 6.89
CA PRO A 304 -1.60 -0.65 8.18
C PRO A 304 -2.60 -0.22 9.25
N ALA A 305 -2.74 -1.02 10.32
CA ALA A 305 -3.59 -0.69 11.46
C ALA A 305 -3.14 0.57 12.18
N LEU A 306 -1.84 0.66 12.43
CA LEU A 306 -1.18 1.83 13.01
C LEU A 306 -0.32 2.48 11.94
N ASP A 307 -0.42 3.80 11.84
CA ASP A 307 0.45 4.61 10.97
C ASP A 307 1.92 4.39 11.34
N LEU A 308 2.77 4.23 10.32
CA LEU A 308 4.18 3.86 10.51
C LEU A 308 5.02 4.99 11.13
N VAL A 309 4.53 6.24 11.07
CA VAL A 309 5.26 7.42 11.55
C VAL A 309 4.71 7.88 12.89
N THR A 310 3.37 8.01 13.00
CA THR A 310 2.73 8.56 14.20
C THR A 310 2.38 7.51 15.24
N ASP A 311 2.37 6.22 14.88
CA ASP A 311 1.87 5.09 15.69
C ASP A 311 0.40 5.30 16.15
N GLU A 312 -0.38 6.04 15.38
CA GLU A 312 -1.80 6.26 15.59
C GLU A 312 -2.65 5.38 14.66
N SER A 313 -3.88 5.09 15.08
CA SER A 313 -4.79 4.28 14.28
C SER A 313 -5.15 4.96 12.96
N ASN A 314 -5.03 4.23 11.86
CA ASN A 314 -5.55 4.64 10.55
C ASN A 314 -7.07 4.41 10.43
N TYR A 315 -7.69 3.66 11.35
CA TYR A 315 -9.06 3.13 11.22
C TYR A 315 -10.04 3.67 12.25
N GLU A 316 -9.64 4.59 13.11
CA GLU A 316 -10.53 5.12 14.14
C GLU A 316 -11.73 5.82 13.51
N TYR A 317 -12.94 5.38 13.85
CA TYR A 317 -14.19 6.06 13.48
C TYR A 317 -15.23 5.92 14.58
N GLU A 318 -16.30 6.72 14.49
CA GLU A 318 -17.41 6.68 15.44
C GLU A 318 -18.51 5.74 14.96
N ARG A 319 -18.95 4.84 15.84
CA ARG A 319 -20.11 3.96 15.65
C ARG A 319 -20.99 4.01 16.88
N GLU A 320 -22.25 4.41 16.70
CA GLU A 320 -23.23 4.47 17.79
C GLU A 320 -22.74 5.28 19.01
N GLY A 321 -22.09 6.43 18.75
CA GLY A 321 -21.55 7.31 19.79
C GLY A 321 -20.27 6.81 20.47
N LYS A 322 -19.67 5.73 19.96
CA LYS A 322 -18.42 5.17 20.49
C LYS A 322 -17.33 5.14 19.41
N LYS A 323 -16.12 5.53 19.80
CA LYS A 323 -14.94 5.33 18.96
C LYS A 323 -14.58 3.86 18.89
N VAL A 324 -14.36 3.35 17.69
CA VAL A 324 -13.93 1.97 17.42
C VAL A 324 -12.63 1.97 16.60
N PHE A 325 -11.88 0.89 16.67
CA PHE A 325 -10.54 0.76 16.07
C PHE A 325 -9.57 1.86 16.50
N THR A 326 -9.63 2.20 17.80
CA THR A 326 -8.79 3.23 18.40
C THR A 326 -7.30 2.83 18.40
N THR A 327 -6.42 3.80 18.55
CA THR A 327 -4.99 3.55 18.75
C THR A 327 -4.73 2.61 19.93
N ALA A 328 -5.45 2.78 21.03
CA ALA A 328 -5.35 1.92 22.22
C ALA A 328 -5.70 0.46 21.89
N TYR A 329 -6.77 0.23 21.13
CA TYR A 329 -7.18 -1.11 20.68
C TYR A 329 -6.07 -1.80 19.87
N PHE A 330 -5.47 -1.13 18.90
CA PHE A 330 -4.43 -1.75 18.08
C PHE A 330 -3.11 -1.93 18.83
N ARG A 331 -2.78 -1.06 19.78
CA ARG A 331 -1.63 -1.26 20.66
C ARG A 331 -1.83 -2.47 21.58
N GLU A 332 -3.03 -2.67 22.12
CA GLU A 332 -3.38 -3.88 22.86
C GLU A 332 -3.22 -5.14 22.01
N GLN A 333 -3.70 -5.13 20.74
CA GLN A 333 -3.49 -6.25 19.81
C GLN A 333 -2.00 -6.51 19.56
N ARG A 334 -1.17 -5.47 19.48
CA ARG A 334 0.28 -5.61 19.30
C ARG A 334 0.96 -6.30 20.50
N GLU A 335 0.51 -6.03 21.72
CA GLU A 335 1.02 -6.69 22.92
C GLU A 335 0.53 -8.16 23.06
N LEU A 336 -0.68 -8.46 22.58
CA LEU A 336 -1.27 -9.79 22.67
C LEU A 336 -0.73 -10.79 21.65
N LEU A 337 -0.26 -10.30 20.51
CA LEU A 337 0.14 -11.11 19.36
C LEU A 337 1.67 -11.19 19.26
N SER A 338 2.18 -12.24 18.60
CA SER A 338 3.59 -12.22 18.21
C SER A 338 3.85 -11.09 17.21
N ALA A 339 5.08 -10.60 17.15
CA ALA A 339 5.48 -9.55 16.21
C ALA A 339 5.17 -9.96 14.75
N GLU A 340 5.45 -11.22 14.38
CA GLU A 340 5.14 -11.78 13.07
C GLU A 340 3.63 -11.67 12.73
N GLN A 341 2.78 -12.02 13.68
CA GLN A 341 1.33 -11.97 13.51
C GLN A 341 0.81 -10.54 13.41
N PHE A 342 1.30 -9.64 14.25
CA PHE A 342 0.86 -8.25 14.21
C PHE A 342 1.35 -7.54 12.94
N GLU A 343 2.62 -7.72 12.56
CA GLU A 343 3.17 -7.10 11.35
C GLU A 343 2.47 -7.64 10.09
N SER A 344 2.17 -8.94 10.02
CA SER A 344 1.46 -9.49 8.85
C SER A 344 0.00 -9.08 8.81
N GLU A 345 -0.80 -9.39 9.84
CA GLU A 345 -2.25 -9.27 9.77
C GLU A 345 -2.78 -7.86 10.03
N PHE A 346 -2.07 -7.09 10.86
CA PHE A 346 -2.47 -5.73 11.19
C PHE A 346 -1.68 -4.66 10.44
N GLN A 347 -0.36 -4.84 10.28
CA GLN A 347 0.46 -3.88 9.54
C GLN A 347 0.59 -4.19 8.04
N GLN A 348 0.04 -5.30 7.57
CA GLN A 348 0.06 -5.78 6.18
C GLN A 348 1.48 -6.01 5.64
N GLN A 349 2.43 -6.30 6.54
CA GLN A 349 3.84 -6.47 6.24
C GLN A 349 4.31 -7.85 6.71
N PRO A 350 3.94 -8.93 6.00
CA PRO A 350 4.36 -10.27 6.37
C PRO A 350 5.88 -10.44 6.24
N PHE A 351 6.47 -11.17 7.17
CA PHE A 351 7.86 -11.61 7.13
C PHE A 351 7.98 -13.03 7.69
N GLU A 352 9.04 -13.74 7.36
CA GLU A 352 9.31 -15.06 7.92
C GLU A 352 10.21 -14.95 9.16
N ALA A 353 9.70 -15.34 10.32
CA ALA A 353 10.51 -15.40 11.54
C ALA A 353 11.49 -16.60 11.54
N LYS A 354 11.17 -17.69 10.82
CA LYS A 354 12.06 -18.83 10.68
C LYS A 354 13.12 -18.57 9.62
N GLY A 355 14.39 -18.70 10.03
CA GLY A 355 15.52 -18.52 9.12
C GLY A 355 16.05 -17.09 9.03
N LEU A 356 15.59 -16.18 9.90
CA LEU A 356 16.17 -14.84 10.01
C LEU A 356 17.67 -14.94 10.24
N LEU A 357 18.43 -14.19 9.45
CA LEU A 357 19.88 -14.12 9.63
C LEU A 357 20.25 -13.22 10.81
N PHE A 358 19.45 -12.15 11.05
CA PHE A 358 19.66 -11.17 12.11
C PHE A 358 18.41 -11.08 12.99
N ASN A 359 18.21 -12.09 13.86
CA ASN A 359 17.11 -12.04 14.83
C ASN A 359 17.33 -10.88 15.83
N LYS A 360 16.28 -10.13 16.15
CA LYS A 360 16.31 -9.01 17.10
C LYS A 360 16.92 -9.42 18.45
N ASP A 361 16.63 -10.63 18.93
CA ASP A 361 17.13 -11.16 20.21
C ASP A 361 18.62 -11.55 20.17
N GLU A 362 19.22 -11.64 18.98
CA GLU A 362 20.64 -11.96 18.78
C GLU A 362 21.51 -10.72 18.54
N LEU A 363 20.88 -9.52 18.45
CA LEU A 363 21.60 -8.25 18.22
C LEU A 363 21.89 -7.54 19.55
N ASN A 364 23.01 -6.81 19.61
CA ASN A 364 23.33 -5.99 20.76
C ASN A 364 22.75 -4.59 20.57
N TYR A 365 22.26 -4.00 21.67
CA TYR A 365 21.68 -2.66 21.66
C TYR A 365 22.36 -1.74 22.65
N PHE A 366 22.37 -0.44 22.36
CA PHE A 366 22.87 0.59 23.26
C PHE A 366 21.84 1.71 23.46
N PHE A 367 21.85 2.31 24.65
CA PHE A 367 21.10 3.52 24.97
C PHE A 367 22.00 4.76 24.90
N GLU A 368 23.25 4.63 25.30
CA GLU A 368 24.25 5.70 25.31
C GLU A 368 25.58 5.15 24.82
N LEU A 369 26.37 6.01 24.22
CA LEU A 369 27.75 5.71 23.81
C LEU A 369 28.69 5.71 25.02
N PRO A 370 29.85 5.01 24.96
CA PRO A 370 30.89 5.11 25.98
C PRO A 370 31.29 6.57 26.22
N LYS A 371 31.28 7.01 27.50
CA LYS A 371 31.59 8.40 27.90
C LYS A 371 33.01 8.58 28.42
N ASP A 372 33.71 7.49 28.66
CA ASP A 372 35.03 7.41 29.26
C ASP A 372 36.18 7.58 28.25
N ARG A 373 35.88 7.49 26.95
CA ARG A 373 36.88 7.63 25.88
C ARG A 373 36.23 8.06 24.56
N ASP A 374 37.04 8.68 23.70
CA ASP A 374 36.66 8.97 22.32
C ASP A 374 36.68 7.68 21.46
N PRO A 375 35.91 7.63 20.35
CA PRO A 375 36.00 6.53 19.40
C PRO A 375 37.38 6.49 18.73
N ASP A 376 37.90 5.30 18.50
CA ASP A 376 39.17 5.10 17.79
C ASP A 376 39.08 5.64 16.35
N THR A 377 37.93 5.51 15.74
CA THR A 377 37.60 6.10 14.42
C THR A 377 36.10 6.14 14.20
N ILE A 378 35.66 7.02 13.29
CA ILE A 378 34.27 7.11 12.83
C ILE A 378 34.28 6.92 11.31
N ILE A 379 33.58 5.88 10.85
CA ILE A 379 33.54 5.50 9.45
C ILE A 379 32.11 5.32 8.93
N ALA A 380 31.92 5.47 7.64
CA ALA A 380 30.67 5.15 6.96
C ALA A 380 30.93 4.32 5.70
N VAL A 381 29.97 3.49 5.33
CA VAL A 381 29.99 2.78 4.06
C VAL A 381 28.64 2.96 3.39
N GLY A 382 28.64 3.46 2.16
CA GLY A 382 27.43 3.73 1.38
C GLY A 382 27.26 2.74 0.23
N ASP A 383 26.11 2.06 0.21
CA ASP A 383 25.58 1.38 -0.96
C ASP A 383 24.55 2.30 -1.60
N THR A 384 24.71 2.61 -2.90
CA THR A 384 23.91 3.62 -3.58
C THR A 384 22.95 2.98 -4.56
N ALA A 385 21.67 3.30 -4.46
CA ALA A 385 20.64 2.85 -5.40
C ALA A 385 20.88 3.41 -6.82
N GLU A 386 20.75 2.57 -7.84
CA GLU A 386 20.93 2.99 -9.25
C GLU A 386 19.63 3.44 -9.91
N SER A 387 18.53 2.79 -9.60
CA SER A 387 17.16 3.17 -10.05
C SER A 387 16.12 2.21 -9.47
N GLY A 388 14.90 2.70 -9.25
CA GLY A 388 13.74 1.84 -8.99
C GLY A 388 13.39 1.66 -7.51
N SER A 389 13.44 0.45 -6.99
CA SER A 389 12.94 0.08 -5.65
C SER A 389 14.02 -0.04 -4.58
N ASP A 390 15.30 0.15 -4.93
CA ASP A 390 16.42 -0.05 -4.00
C ASP A 390 16.71 1.23 -3.23
N SER A 391 17.04 1.09 -1.93
CA SER A 391 17.34 2.22 -1.06
C SER A 391 18.83 2.56 -1.07
N THR A 392 19.16 3.85 -1.05
CA THR A 392 20.49 4.28 -0.65
C THR A 392 20.68 3.95 0.82
N SER A 393 21.66 3.09 1.14
CA SER A 393 21.92 2.61 2.49
C SER A 393 23.33 2.99 2.93
N MET A 394 23.44 3.89 3.94
CA MET A 394 24.73 4.35 4.46
C MET A 394 24.75 4.34 6.00
N PRO A 395 25.10 3.21 6.64
CA PRO A 395 25.36 3.17 8.07
C PRO A 395 26.63 3.93 8.44
N VAL A 396 26.58 4.65 9.58
CA VAL A 396 27.69 5.33 10.22
C VAL A 396 28.06 4.62 11.51
N ALA A 397 29.32 4.25 11.64
CA ALA A 397 29.85 3.51 12.77
C ALA A 397 30.89 4.30 13.57
N MET A 398 30.73 4.32 14.89
CA MET A 398 31.77 4.70 15.87
C MET A 398 32.43 3.44 16.40
N ILE A 399 33.76 3.34 16.30
CA ILE A 399 34.51 2.14 16.66
C ILE A 399 35.26 2.39 17.96
N TYR A 400 35.11 1.45 18.92
CA TYR A 400 35.77 1.45 20.21
C TYR A 400 36.43 0.07 20.43
N GLY A 401 37.65 -0.11 19.98
CA GLY A 401 38.32 -1.42 19.94
C GLY A 401 37.60 -2.37 18.99
N ASN A 402 37.03 -3.45 19.54
CA ASN A 402 36.24 -4.41 18.75
C ASN A 402 34.75 -4.08 18.70
N ALA A 403 34.28 -3.12 19.50
CA ALA A 403 32.87 -2.75 19.53
C ALA A 403 32.55 -1.69 18.46
N VAL A 404 31.54 -1.94 17.66
CA VAL A 404 31.11 -1.12 16.52
C VAL A 404 29.70 -0.59 16.81
N TYR A 405 29.56 0.69 17.05
CA TYR A 405 28.28 1.35 17.35
C TYR A 405 27.70 1.99 16.10
N ILE A 406 26.58 1.49 15.62
CA ILE A 406 25.85 2.08 14.48
C ILE A 406 25.05 3.27 15.01
N VAL A 407 25.67 4.46 14.90
CA VAL A 407 25.15 5.69 15.51
C VAL A 407 24.16 6.44 14.65
N ASP A 408 24.24 6.26 13.34
CA ASP A 408 23.32 6.90 12.40
C ASP A 408 23.23 6.10 11.09
N VAL A 409 22.20 6.34 10.31
CA VAL A 409 22.04 5.74 8.99
C VAL A 409 21.35 6.72 8.03
N VAL A 410 21.74 6.73 6.77
CA VAL A 410 20.90 7.18 5.68
C VAL A 410 20.29 5.93 5.06
N PHE A 411 18.96 5.86 5.02
CA PHE A 411 18.22 4.74 4.45
C PHE A 411 16.96 5.27 3.76
N ASP A 412 17.06 5.53 2.46
CA ASP A 412 16.06 6.27 1.70
C ASP A 412 16.01 5.80 0.24
N ASP A 413 14.82 5.60 -0.29
CA ASP A 413 14.53 5.19 -1.67
C ASP A 413 14.29 6.38 -2.62
N SER A 414 14.44 7.60 -2.12
CA SER A 414 14.34 8.82 -2.90
C SER A 414 15.45 8.95 -3.95
N PRO A 415 15.22 9.73 -5.02
CA PRO A 415 16.23 9.98 -6.04
C PRO A 415 17.53 10.58 -5.49
N ALA A 416 18.62 10.40 -6.24
CA ALA A 416 19.98 10.83 -5.86
C ALA A 416 20.09 12.33 -5.51
N GLU A 417 19.23 13.18 -6.07
CA GLU A 417 19.15 14.61 -5.77
C GLU A 417 18.73 14.88 -4.30
N VAL A 418 18.02 13.96 -3.67
CA VAL A 418 17.61 14.01 -2.27
C VAL A 418 18.65 13.31 -1.40
N THR A 419 19.05 12.09 -1.76
CA THR A 419 19.90 11.25 -0.91
C THR A 419 21.36 11.73 -0.84
N LYS A 420 21.94 12.37 -1.89
CA LYS A 420 23.30 12.94 -1.84
C LYS A 420 23.46 14.04 -0.79
N PRO A 421 22.58 15.07 -0.71
CA PRO A 421 22.63 16.07 0.36
C PRO A 421 22.43 15.48 1.77
N GLU A 422 21.62 14.42 1.91
CA GLU A 422 21.43 13.72 3.17
C GLU A 422 22.66 12.95 3.59
N CYS A 423 23.29 12.20 2.68
CA CYS A 423 24.57 11.54 2.95
C CYS A 423 25.64 12.55 3.38
N ALA A 424 25.78 13.67 2.65
CA ALA A 424 26.73 14.71 3.02
C ALA A 424 26.46 15.29 4.41
N LYS A 425 25.18 15.56 4.75
CA LYS A 425 24.78 16.03 6.07
C LYS A 425 25.08 15.00 7.15
N CYS A 426 24.72 13.75 6.95
CA CYS A 426 24.97 12.66 7.90
C CYS A 426 26.46 12.48 8.20
N LEU A 427 27.32 12.54 7.17
CA LEU A 427 28.79 12.46 7.32
C LEU A 427 29.37 13.63 8.13
N ILE A 428 28.87 14.85 7.91
CA ILE A 428 29.29 16.06 8.63
C ILE A 428 28.82 16.01 10.08
N ASP A 429 27.54 15.74 10.32
CA ASP A 429 26.92 15.77 11.65
C ASP A 429 27.57 14.75 12.59
N ASN A 430 27.95 13.60 12.04
CA ASN A 430 28.62 12.52 12.80
C ASN A 430 30.16 12.65 12.81
N ARG A 431 30.75 13.70 12.21
CA ARG A 431 32.20 13.91 12.14
C ARG A 431 32.97 12.71 11.58
N VAL A 432 32.44 12.12 10.52
CA VAL A 432 33.00 10.92 9.89
C VAL A 432 34.40 11.21 9.36
N ALA A 433 35.37 10.39 9.76
CA ALA A 433 36.76 10.52 9.32
C ALA A 433 36.95 9.98 7.89
N SER A 434 36.35 8.85 7.58
CA SER A 434 36.45 8.18 6.29
C SER A 434 35.11 7.56 5.89
N ALA A 435 34.73 7.78 4.61
CA ALA A 435 33.57 7.15 4.01
C ALA A 435 33.96 6.37 2.75
N VAL A 436 33.38 5.17 2.57
CA VAL A 436 33.60 4.33 1.38
C VAL A 436 32.27 4.14 0.68
N PHE A 437 32.19 4.49 -0.61
CA PHE A 437 31.01 4.22 -1.42
C PHE A 437 31.29 3.06 -2.39
N GLU A 438 30.30 2.18 -2.55
CA GLU A 438 30.38 1.15 -3.56
C GLU A 438 30.43 1.78 -4.95
N SER A 439 31.39 1.38 -5.80
CA SER A 439 31.65 2.01 -7.10
C SER A 439 31.09 1.22 -8.28
N ASN A 440 30.17 0.28 -8.04
CA ASN A 440 29.48 -0.39 -9.12
C ASN A 440 28.63 0.65 -9.87
N ASN A 441 28.75 0.65 -11.22
CA ASN A 441 28.03 1.55 -12.13
C ASN A 441 28.16 3.06 -11.78
N ALA A 442 27.09 3.71 -11.30
CA ALA A 442 27.02 5.15 -11.03
C ALA A 442 27.63 5.61 -9.69
N GLY A 443 27.98 4.67 -8.79
CA GLY A 443 28.42 4.99 -7.43
C GLY A 443 29.66 5.86 -7.34
N GLN A 444 30.55 5.82 -8.33
CA GLN A 444 31.72 6.72 -8.39
C GLN A 444 31.33 8.20 -8.58
N TYR A 445 30.32 8.47 -9.40
CA TYR A 445 29.81 9.83 -9.60
C TYR A 445 29.06 10.30 -8.36
N TYR A 446 28.27 9.41 -7.73
CA TYR A 446 27.58 9.70 -6.50
C TYR A 446 28.53 10.14 -5.38
N ALA A 447 29.58 9.37 -5.14
CA ALA A 447 30.63 9.68 -4.14
C ALA A 447 31.30 11.04 -4.39
N ARG A 448 31.63 11.36 -5.65
CA ARG A 448 32.21 12.64 -6.04
C ARG A 448 31.28 13.82 -5.75
N ASP A 449 29.99 13.66 -6.06
CA ASP A 449 29.01 14.72 -5.83
C ASP A 449 28.79 14.95 -4.33
N VAL A 450 28.76 13.87 -3.51
CA VAL A 450 28.72 13.97 -2.04
C VAL A 450 29.97 14.70 -1.49
N ASP A 451 31.18 14.38 -1.99
CA ASP A 451 32.42 15.06 -1.61
C ASP A 451 32.36 16.56 -1.94
N GLN A 452 31.86 16.90 -3.12
CA GLN A 452 31.67 18.30 -3.52
C GLN A 452 30.76 19.05 -2.56
N ILE A 453 29.57 18.47 -2.21
CA ILE A 453 28.63 19.08 -1.26
C ILE A 453 29.27 19.30 0.12
N ILE A 454 30.09 18.35 0.59
CA ILE A 454 30.79 18.44 1.87
C ILE A 454 31.79 19.59 1.84
N ARG A 455 32.60 19.72 0.77
CA ARG A 455 33.59 20.81 0.59
C ARG A 455 32.94 22.19 0.47
N GLU A 456 31.81 22.28 -0.24
CA GLU A 456 31.05 23.54 -0.36
C GLU A 456 30.52 24.02 1.00
N ARG A 457 30.30 23.10 1.96
CA ARG A 457 29.92 23.41 3.35
C ARG A 457 31.12 23.66 4.27
N GLY A 458 32.35 23.68 3.73
CA GLY A 458 33.58 23.96 4.47
C GLY A 458 34.12 22.80 5.31
N TYR A 459 33.67 21.57 5.04
CA TYR A 459 34.12 20.36 5.72
C TYR A 459 35.01 19.50 4.81
N SER A 460 35.69 18.50 5.41
CA SER A 460 36.48 17.51 4.68
C SER A 460 36.28 16.12 5.30
N VAL A 461 35.96 15.15 4.47
CA VAL A 461 35.84 13.74 4.80
C VAL A 461 36.68 12.92 3.84
N GLY A 462 37.39 11.91 4.30
CA GLY A 462 38.18 11.03 3.45
C GLY A 462 37.31 10.09 2.62
N ILE A 463 36.75 10.57 1.50
CA ILE A 463 35.86 9.76 0.65
C ILE A 463 36.66 8.89 -0.31
N ARG A 464 36.34 7.60 -0.35
CA ARG A 464 36.90 6.60 -1.27
C ARG A 464 35.78 5.83 -1.97
N THR A 465 36.10 5.28 -3.12
CA THR A 465 35.21 4.35 -3.81
C THR A 465 35.83 2.97 -3.91
N LYS A 466 35.03 1.92 -3.81
CA LYS A 466 35.50 0.55 -3.86
C LYS A 466 34.55 -0.32 -4.69
N ARG A 467 35.12 -1.06 -5.64
CA ARG A 467 34.35 -2.02 -6.42
C ARG A 467 34.23 -3.33 -5.67
N THR A 468 33.02 -3.87 -5.59
CA THR A 468 32.72 -5.17 -4.98
C THR A 468 32.45 -6.20 -6.06
N ILE A 469 33.11 -7.36 -5.99
CA ILE A 469 33.01 -8.45 -6.98
C ILE A 469 32.35 -9.69 -6.37
N SER A 470 32.28 -9.77 -5.02
CA SER A 470 31.74 -10.93 -4.31
C SER A 470 30.21 -11.00 -4.42
N ASN A 471 29.66 -12.23 -4.42
CA ASN A 471 28.22 -12.45 -4.36
C ASN A 471 27.65 -11.83 -3.08
N LYS A 472 26.59 -11.04 -3.21
CA LYS A 472 25.92 -10.28 -2.14
C LYS A 472 25.49 -11.19 -0.99
N GLN A 473 24.73 -12.24 -1.27
CA GLN A 473 24.24 -13.17 -0.24
C GLN A 473 25.38 -13.83 0.56
N THR A 474 26.42 -14.32 -0.14
CA THR A 474 27.59 -14.93 0.52
C THR A 474 28.32 -13.93 1.42
N ARG A 475 28.41 -12.66 1.02
CA ARG A 475 29.04 -11.59 1.80
C ARG A 475 28.25 -11.31 3.08
N ILE A 476 26.93 -11.19 2.97
CA ILE A 476 26.04 -10.96 4.10
C ILE A 476 26.11 -12.12 5.11
N GLU A 477 26.03 -13.37 4.63
CA GLU A 477 26.15 -14.54 5.48
C GLU A 477 27.50 -14.60 6.20
N PHE A 478 28.59 -14.30 5.51
CA PHE A 478 29.93 -14.32 6.08
C PHE A 478 30.13 -13.25 7.16
N ALA A 479 29.55 -12.05 6.96
CA ALA A 479 29.64 -10.95 7.93
C ALA A 479 28.74 -11.13 9.15
N SER A 480 27.69 -11.96 9.04
CA SER A 480 26.60 -12.03 10.02
C SER A 480 27.04 -12.37 11.45
N ASP A 481 27.97 -13.32 11.61
CA ASP A 481 28.44 -13.73 12.94
C ASP A 481 29.23 -12.60 13.65
N ASN A 482 30.04 -11.85 12.91
CA ASN A 482 30.76 -10.72 13.46
C ASN A 482 29.83 -9.54 13.78
N ILE A 483 28.84 -9.28 12.92
CA ILE A 483 27.82 -8.26 13.16
C ILE A 483 27.05 -8.57 14.44
N LYS A 484 26.55 -9.78 14.62
CA LYS A 484 25.84 -10.19 15.85
C LYS A 484 26.70 -10.06 17.12
N LYS A 485 27.99 -10.36 17.00
CA LYS A 485 28.90 -10.38 18.15
C LYS A 485 29.40 -9.00 18.57
N ASN A 486 29.73 -8.15 17.61
CA ASN A 486 30.52 -6.93 17.86
C ASN A 486 29.80 -5.63 17.48
N PHE A 487 28.65 -5.68 16.77
CA PHE A 487 27.92 -4.49 16.39
C PHE A 487 26.83 -4.19 17.41
N TYR A 488 26.67 -2.93 17.74
CA TYR A 488 25.69 -2.40 18.67
C TYR A 488 24.79 -1.43 17.95
N PHE A 489 23.48 -1.63 18.03
CA PHE A 489 22.46 -0.81 17.40
C PHE A 489 21.76 0.06 18.44
N LYS A 490 21.18 1.19 18.04
CA LYS A 490 20.35 1.99 18.94
C LYS A 490 19.21 1.14 19.49
N HIS A 491 18.93 1.27 20.79
CA HIS A 491 17.80 0.57 21.38
C HIS A 491 16.49 1.02 20.71
N PRO A 492 15.52 0.11 20.39
CA PRO A 492 14.28 0.44 19.68
C PRO A 492 13.46 1.60 20.27
N SER A 493 13.57 1.84 21.59
CA SER A 493 12.90 2.97 22.25
C SER A 493 13.54 4.35 21.99
N THR A 494 14.72 4.42 21.35
CA THR A 494 15.47 5.67 21.17
C THR A 494 15.29 6.32 19.80
N TYR A 495 14.62 5.65 18.86
CA TYR A 495 14.33 6.18 17.54
C TYR A 495 12.86 6.03 17.18
N LYS A 496 12.35 6.96 16.35
CA LYS A 496 10.95 6.97 15.96
C LYS A 496 10.66 5.89 14.92
N ARG A 497 9.48 5.27 15.02
CA ARG A 497 8.94 4.38 13.99
C ARG A 497 8.79 5.15 12.68
N GLY A 498 9.15 4.52 11.54
CA GLY A 498 9.14 5.16 10.23
C GLY A 498 10.32 6.10 9.96
N SER A 499 11.25 6.31 10.91
CA SER A 499 12.51 6.99 10.62
C SER A 499 13.41 6.12 9.74
N GLN A 500 14.41 6.72 9.10
CA GLN A 500 15.39 5.99 8.28
C GLN A 500 16.10 4.89 9.10
N TYR A 501 16.46 5.17 10.36
CA TYR A 501 17.03 4.17 11.27
C TYR A 501 16.06 3.03 11.57
N TRP A 502 14.77 3.32 11.73
CA TRP A 502 13.74 2.29 11.93
C TRP A 502 13.56 1.42 10.68
N ASN A 503 13.51 2.02 9.48
CA ASN A 503 13.38 1.30 8.21
C ASN A 503 14.58 0.38 7.99
N PHE A 504 15.79 0.88 8.24
CA PHE A 504 17.03 0.11 8.21
C PHE A 504 17.00 -1.11 9.14
N MET A 505 16.64 -0.91 10.41
CA MET A 505 16.56 -2.00 11.39
C MET A 505 15.44 -3.00 11.06
N LYS A 506 14.33 -2.52 10.50
CA LYS A 506 13.25 -3.38 10.04
C LYS A 506 13.73 -4.31 8.94
N GLU A 507 14.37 -3.78 7.91
CA GLU A 507 14.89 -4.58 6.80
C GLU A 507 15.97 -5.56 7.28
N LEU A 508 16.93 -5.11 8.08
CA LEU A 508 17.94 -5.96 8.68
C LEU A 508 17.35 -7.15 9.45
N THR A 509 16.37 -6.87 10.33
CA THR A 509 15.79 -7.90 11.21
C THR A 509 14.72 -8.77 10.56
N THR A 510 14.35 -8.49 9.31
CA THR A 510 13.48 -9.34 8.49
C THR A 510 14.23 -10.10 7.39
N TYR A 511 15.53 -9.90 7.25
CA TYR A 511 16.35 -10.58 6.27
C TYR A 511 16.52 -12.07 6.59
N THR A 512 16.30 -12.94 5.59
CA THR A 512 16.35 -14.40 5.73
C THR A 512 17.61 -14.99 5.12
N ARG A 513 18.08 -16.13 5.67
CA ARG A 513 19.23 -16.88 5.12
C ARG A 513 19.03 -17.36 3.66
N SER A 514 17.78 -17.50 3.23
CA SER A 514 17.47 -17.90 1.86
C SER A 514 17.71 -16.79 0.84
N GLY A 515 17.94 -15.54 1.27
CA GLY A 515 18.12 -14.38 0.41
C GLY A 515 16.89 -14.01 -0.43
N LYS A 516 15.75 -14.67 -0.21
CA LYS A 516 14.50 -14.40 -0.92
C LYS A 516 13.68 -13.35 -0.15
N VAL A 517 14.19 -12.16 -0.08
CA VAL A 517 13.49 -10.98 0.48
C VAL A 517 13.45 -9.90 -0.60
N PRO A 518 12.40 -9.07 -0.62
CA PRO A 518 12.25 -8.00 -1.63
C PRO A 518 13.40 -6.99 -1.62
N HIS A 519 13.99 -6.74 -0.46
CA HIS A 519 15.05 -5.75 -0.23
C HIS A 519 16.13 -6.33 0.69
N ASP A 520 17.38 -6.00 0.42
CA ASP A 520 18.56 -6.46 1.17
C ASP A 520 19.65 -5.38 1.32
N ASP A 521 19.27 -4.11 1.18
CA ASP A 521 20.19 -2.97 1.18
C ASP A 521 20.80 -2.71 2.57
N ALA A 522 20.00 -2.89 3.65
CA ALA A 522 20.47 -2.75 5.03
C ALA A 522 21.49 -3.85 5.43
N PRO A 523 21.22 -5.16 5.24
CA PRO A 523 22.21 -6.18 5.54
C PRO A 523 23.43 -6.10 4.62
N ASP A 524 23.27 -5.66 3.37
CA ASP A 524 24.38 -5.54 2.43
C ASP A 524 25.33 -4.41 2.83
N SER A 525 24.83 -3.20 3.06
CA SER A 525 25.65 -2.08 3.52
C SER A 525 26.39 -2.38 4.85
N LEU A 526 25.74 -3.12 5.79
CA LEU A 526 26.42 -3.61 7.00
C LEU A 526 27.52 -4.62 6.70
N SER A 527 27.33 -5.50 5.71
CA SER A 527 28.35 -6.44 5.30
C SER A 527 29.55 -5.75 4.65
N LEU A 528 29.32 -4.70 3.87
CA LEU A 528 30.36 -3.84 3.32
C LEU A 528 31.12 -3.10 4.44
N LEU A 529 30.40 -2.56 5.42
CA LEU A 529 30.98 -1.88 6.58
C LEU A 529 31.84 -2.84 7.42
N GLU A 530 31.36 -4.06 7.70
CA GLU A 530 32.12 -5.08 8.40
C GLU A 530 33.43 -5.42 7.68
N ASN A 531 33.35 -5.61 6.38
CA ASN A 531 34.52 -5.91 5.54
C ASN A 531 35.56 -4.78 5.58
N GLU A 532 35.10 -3.51 5.54
CA GLU A 532 35.99 -2.34 5.64
C GLU A 532 36.66 -2.24 7.01
N ILE A 533 35.90 -2.46 8.11
CA ILE A 533 36.45 -2.50 9.48
C ILE A 533 37.51 -3.60 9.62
N ARG A 534 37.24 -4.78 9.09
CA ARG A 534 38.17 -5.91 9.12
C ARG A 534 39.46 -5.62 8.38
N MET A 535 39.42 -4.90 7.25
CA MET A 535 40.60 -4.45 6.52
C MET A 535 41.42 -3.42 7.29
N LEU A 536 40.77 -2.50 8.01
CA LEU A 536 41.44 -1.52 8.87
C LEU A 536 42.12 -2.19 10.08
N SER A 537 41.51 -3.23 10.63
CA SER A 537 42.05 -3.99 11.78
C SER A 537 43.16 -4.97 11.40
N GLY A 538 43.18 -5.45 10.16
CA GLY A 538 44.17 -6.42 9.65
C GLY A 538 45.54 -5.83 9.30
N GLY A 539 45.73 -4.53 9.50
CA GLY A 539 46.97 -3.81 9.13
C GLY A 539 48.19 -3.97 10.08
N LYS A 540 48.11 -4.75 11.15
CA LYS A 540 49.27 -5.15 11.94
C LYS A 540 49.83 -6.49 11.44
N VAL A 541 50.67 -6.40 10.40
CA VAL A 541 51.56 -7.49 10.00
C VAL A 541 52.70 -7.56 11.02
N GLU A 542 52.65 -8.49 11.98
CA GLU A 542 53.83 -8.88 12.74
C GLU A 542 54.78 -9.62 11.79
N VAL A 543 55.81 -8.95 11.40
CA VAL A 543 56.92 -9.57 10.66
C VAL A 543 57.73 -10.42 11.62
N PHE A 544 57.47 -11.72 11.65
CA PHE A 544 58.35 -12.66 12.28
C PHE A 544 59.66 -12.76 11.48
N LYS A 545 60.76 -12.23 12.03
CA LYS A 545 62.09 -12.54 11.53
C LYS A 545 62.32 -14.02 11.71
N ARG A 546 62.59 -14.75 10.62
CA ARG A 546 63.11 -16.12 10.70
C ARG A 546 64.45 -16.09 11.51
N PRO A 547 64.62 -16.95 12.50
CA PRO A 547 65.94 -17.20 13.08
C PRO A 547 66.80 -17.80 11.99
N ILE A 548 68.04 -17.27 11.86
CA ILE A 548 69.10 -17.82 11.01
C ILE A 548 69.60 -19.10 11.61
#